data_aef597f2ae40e03d6f8f9918dc03e24e
#
_entry.id   aef597f2ae40e03d6f8f9918dc03e24e
#
_cell.length_a   1.000
_cell.length_b   1.000
_cell.length_c   1.000
_cell.angle_alpha   90.00
_cell.angle_beta   90.00
_cell.angle_gamma   90.00
#
_symmetry.space_group_name_H-M   'P 1'
#
loop_
_entity.id
_entity.type
_entity.pdbx_description
1 polymer ?
#
loop_
_entity_poly.entity_id
_entity_poly.type
_entity_poly.pdbx_seq_one_letter_code
_entity_poly.pdbx_strand_id
1 'polypeptide(L)'
;MAEDDSARGTPPGGGAKPAPPDGLPAPRRYWAAATVMTGISLSVLDTTIANVALPTIAVDLHASPAEAVWIVNAYNLAVVMTLLPLSALAERIGFRRMFTFGLILFTLASLGCALAGTLWQLTAARVFQGVGAATLMCMFGGLVRNIYPLKMLGRGISINATTVAVMSVLGPTIGSAILSVAPWPWIFAVNLPICVLAMFGLRHLPEVPRNDVKLDWVSALLCMATLGVFISGVDMMGQDLLRGIGLVAIAAVAGWVLVRRVSKQPAPLVPVDLLRIHPLAFAVGASACTFAAQMASYVSLPFYFQQVLGRPYLEVGMLMGAWPVGTAIIAPLAGRLSDRYSAAILSGVGAATMVAGMLWLALLPSSVSNWFIVAGMFVAGVGFGFFQTPNNRAMLSAAPRSRSGAAGGLQATTRVFGQSFGTALVAIAFSVSVAHGPGLALVLGTVCAALAVVVNTVRFNKLRV
;
A
#
# COMPACT_ATOMS: atom_id res chain seq x y z
N MET A 1 -16.49 21.89 -77.92
CA MET A 1 -17.75 21.89 -77.13
C MET A 1 -17.41 21.20 -75.84
N ALA A 2 -16.97 21.99 -74.89
CA ALA A 2 -16.55 21.55 -73.57
C ALA A 2 -17.61 22.04 -72.60
N GLU A 3 -18.22 21.16 -71.86
CA GLU A 3 -19.14 21.50 -70.80
C GLU A 3 -18.44 21.30 -69.45
N ASP A 4 -18.47 22.37 -68.74
CA ASP A 4 -18.03 22.66 -67.41
C ASP A 4 -18.93 21.94 -66.39
N ASP A 5 -18.36 21.14 -65.50
CA ASP A 5 -19.05 20.57 -64.33
C ASP A 5 -18.21 20.68 -63.09
N SER A 6 -18.00 21.96 -62.70
CA SER A 6 -17.36 22.35 -61.44
C SER A 6 -18.41 22.96 -60.52
N ALA A 7 -19.06 22.19 -59.65
CA ALA A 7 -19.62 22.67 -58.38
C ALA A 7 -20.33 21.53 -57.60
N ARG A 8 -19.57 20.70 -56.96
CA ARG A 8 -20.12 19.96 -55.80
C ARG A 8 -19.47 20.52 -54.54
N GLY A 9 -20.20 21.45 -53.93
CA GLY A 9 -19.85 22.03 -52.63
C GLY A 9 -19.72 20.93 -51.57
N THR A 10 -18.55 20.86 -50.97
CA THR A 10 -18.31 20.11 -49.74
C THR A 10 -19.22 20.64 -48.63
N PRO A 11 -19.98 19.80 -47.90
CA PRO A 11 -20.79 20.26 -46.79
C PRO A 11 -19.88 20.82 -45.68
N PRO A 12 -20.29 21.88 -44.95
CA PRO A 12 -19.48 22.47 -43.89
C PRO A 12 -19.24 21.43 -42.79
N GLY A 13 -17.98 21.23 -42.50
CA GLY A 13 -17.51 20.30 -41.52
C GLY A 13 -18.24 20.47 -40.19
N GLY A 14 -18.88 19.36 -39.75
CA GLY A 14 -19.43 19.27 -38.42
C GLY A 14 -18.32 19.56 -37.42
N GLY A 15 -18.53 20.57 -36.59
CA GLY A 15 -17.57 21.00 -35.58
C GLY A 15 -17.16 19.83 -34.68
N ALA A 16 -15.98 19.30 -34.93
CA ALA A 16 -15.36 18.38 -34.03
C ALA A 16 -15.27 19.09 -32.65
N LYS A 17 -15.95 18.53 -31.64
CA LYS A 17 -15.80 19.03 -30.28
C LYS A 17 -14.31 19.12 -29.97
N PRO A 18 -13.80 20.27 -29.49
CA PRO A 18 -12.40 20.44 -29.21
C PRO A 18 -11.95 19.30 -28.28
N ALA A 19 -10.88 18.64 -28.65
CA ALA A 19 -10.30 17.56 -27.83
C ALA A 19 -10.13 18.09 -26.40
N PRO A 20 -10.49 17.31 -25.38
CA PRO A 20 -10.36 17.75 -23.99
C PRO A 20 -8.92 18.16 -23.73
N PRO A 21 -8.69 19.29 -23.02
CA PRO A 21 -7.37 19.83 -22.81
C PRO A 21 -6.48 18.77 -22.12
N ASP A 22 -5.27 18.55 -22.65
CA ASP A 22 -4.30 17.60 -22.11
C ASP A 22 -3.73 18.12 -20.78
N GLY A 23 -4.40 17.79 -19.66
CA GLY A 23 -4.08 18.23 -18.31
C GLY A 23 -4.63 19.60 -17.91
N LEU A 24 -4.40 19.99 -16.66
CA LEU A 24 -4.85 21.27 -16.11
C LEU A 24 -3.86 22.41 -16.41
N PRO A 25 -4.32 23.68 -16.50
CA PRO A 25 -3.44 24.85 -16.61
C PRO A 25 -2.56 25.00 -15.37
N ALA A 26 -1.38 25.64 -15.54
CA ALA A 26 -0.31 25.66 -14.55
C ALA A 26 -0.73 25.97 -13.10
N PRO A 27 -1.42 27.06 -12.74
CA PRO A 27 -1.72 27.35 -11.34
C PRO A 27 -2.66 26.31 -10.74
N ARG A 28 -3.72 25.92 -11.44
CA ARG A 28 -4.71 24.92 -10.97
C ARG A 28 -4.10 23.53 -10.84
N ARG A 29 -3.18 23.17 -11.73
CA ARG A 29 -2.46 21.89 -11.73
C ARG A 29 -1.68 21.66 -10.45
N TYR A 30 -0.95 22.66 -9.95
CA TYR A 30 -0.14 22.55 -8.74
C TYR A 30 -1.01 22.35 -7.50
N TRP A 31 -2.12 23.09 -7.39
CA TRP A 31 -3.06 22.92 -6.28
C TRP A 31 -3.75 21.56 -6.32
N ALA A 32 -4.19 21.13 -7.50
CA ALA A 32 -4.78 19.79 -7.65
C ALA A 32 -3.79 18.67 -7.30
N ALA A 33 -2.54 18.79 -7.77
CA ALA A 33 -1.49 17.83 -7.43
C ALA A 33 -1.19 17.82 -5.92
N ALA A 34 -1.05 19.00 -5.29
CA ALA A 34 -0.85 19.12 -3.85
C ALA A 34 -1.98 18.44 -3.07
N THR A 35 -3.24 18.64 -3.46
CA THR A 35 -4.40 18.02 -2.82
C THR A 35 -4.34 16.49 -2.88
N VAL A 36 -4.02 15.92 -4.05
CA VAL A 36 -3.90 14.46 -4.22
C VAL A 36 -2.73 13.93 -3.40
N MET A 37 -1.57 14.61 -3.44
CA MET A 37 -0.40 14.21 -2.67
C MET A 37 -0.65 14.28 -1.16
N THR A 38 -1.42 15.28 -0.67
CA THR A 38 -1.82 15.36 0.73
C THR A 38 -2.68 14.15 1.14
N GLY A 39 -3.64 13.72 0.29
CA GLY A 39 -4.43 12.52 0.56
C GLY A 39 -3.58 11.24 0.67
N ILE A 40 -2.58 11.10 -0.20
CA ILE A 40 -1.63 9.99 -0.16
C ILE A 40 -0.74 10.08 1.10
N SER A 41 -0.25 11.29 1.39
CA SER A 41 0.56 11.56 2.59
C SER A 41 -0.15 11.14 3.86
N LEU A 42 -1.45 11.51 3.99
CA LEU A 42 -2.29 11.12 5.13
C LEU A 42 -2.34 9.59 5.29
N SER A 43 -2.59 8.86 4.21
CA SER A 43 -2.70 7.40 4.27
C SER A 43 -1.38 6.71 4.65
N VAL A 44 -0.25 7.21 4.14
CA VAL A 44 1.08 6.65 4.41
C VAL A 44 1.54 7.02 5.82
N LEU A 45 1.39 8.29 6.19
CA LEU A 45 1.80 8.83 7.48
C LEU A 45 1.02 8.14 8.62
N ASP A 46 -0.30 8.05 8.49
CA ASP A 46 -1.17 7.41 9.47
C ASP A 46 -0.76 5.96 9.76
N THR A 47 -0.48 5.18 8.72
CA THR A 47 -0.03 3.78 8.88
C THR A 47 1.30 3.70 9.62
N THR A 48 2.26 4.56 9.28
CA THR A 48 3.61 4.50 9.84
C THR A 48 3.68 5.05 11.27
N ILE A 49 2.90 6.08 11.59
CA ILE A 49 2.76 6.63 12.95
C ILE A 49 2.10 5.61 13.86
N ALA A 50 0.99 4.99 13.42
CA ALA A 50 0.25 4.03 14.23
C ALA A 50 1.12 2.84 14.66
N ASN A 51 2.01 2.34 13.79
CA ASN A 51 2.90 1.23 14.11
C ASN A 51 3.81 1.52 15.31
N VAL A 52 4.36 2.73 15.40
CA VAL A 52 5.24 3.13 16.50
C VAL A 52 4.47 3.28 17.81
N ALA A 53 3.19 3.64 17.75
CA ALA A 53 2.34 3.85 18.91
C ALA A 53 1.72 2.55 19.47
N LEU A 54 1.73 1.45 18.74
CA LEU A 54 1.07 0.20 19.15
C LEU A 54 1.43 -0.26 20.56
N PRO A 55 2.71 -0.29 20.99
CA PRO A 55 3.06 -0.71 22.33
C PRO A 55 2.46 0.18 23.42
N THR A 56 2.44 1.49 23.17
CA THR A 56 1.86 2.48 24.12
C THR A 56 0.35 2.33 24.20
N ILE A 57 -0.33 2.17 23.06
CA ILE A 57 -1.78 1.96 22.99
C ILE A 57 -2.16 0.65 23.69
N ALA A 58 -1.38 -0.42 23.51
CA ALA A 58 -1.62 -1.71 24.16
C ALA A 58 -1.62 -1.58 25.68
N VAL A 59 -0.64 -0.86 26.24
CA VAL A 59 -0.55 -0.64 27.68
C VAL A 59 -1.72 0.21 28.18
N ASP A 60 -2.04 1.32 27.52
CA ASP A 60 -3.06 2.28 27.94
C ASP A 60 -4.49 1.69 27.89
N LEU A 61 -4.78 0.89 26.86
CA LEU A 61 -6.07 0.22 26.69
C LEU A 61 -6.13 -1.18 27.35
N HIS A 62 -5.12 -1.55 28.14
CA HIS A 62 -5.02 -2.87 28.83
C HIS A 62 -5.20 -4.04 27.89
N ALA A 63 -4.68 -3.92 26.66
CA ALA A 63 -4.75 -4.94 25.63
C ALA A 63 -3.45 -5.75 25.54
N SER A 64 -3.55 -7.01 25.19
CA SER A 64 -2.37 -7.80 24.84
C SER A 64 -1.73 -7.28 23.54
N PRO A 65 -0.41 -7.51 23.33
CA PRO A 65 0.24 -7.13 22.08
C PRO A 65 -0.42 -7.75 20.84
N ALA A 66 -0.93 -8.97 20.92
CA ALA A 66 -1.65 -9.64 19.84
C ALA A 66 -2.97 -8.94 19.50
N GLU A 67 -3.72 -8.49 20.51
CA GLU A 67 -4.95 -7.73 20.30
C GLU A 67 -4.65 -6.32 19.73
N ALA A 68 -3.60 -5.66 20.20
CA ALA A 68 -3.22 -4.33 19.72
C ALA A 68 -2.84 -4.34 18.23
N VAL A 69 -2.26 -5.42 17.72
CA VAL A 69 -1.93 -5.58 16.29
C VAL A 69 -3.18 -5.45 15.41
N TRP A 70 -4.38 -5.76 15.93
CA TRP A 70 -5.63 -5.57 15.20
C TRP A 70 -5.93 -4.11 14.84
N ILE A 71 -5.39 -3.14 15.57
CA ILE A 71 -5.50 -1.71 15.23
C ILE A 71 -4.93 -1.44 13.83
N VAL A 72 -3.79 -2.05 13.52
CA VAL A 72 -3.15 -1.91 12.19
C VAL A 72 -3.75 -2.89 11.19
N ASN A 73 -4.03 -4.12 11.61
CA ASN A 73 -4.56 -5.15 10.73
C ASN A 73 -5.96 -4.77 10.20
N ALA A 74 -6.86 -4.25 11.06
CA ALA A 74 -8.19 -3.82 10.66
C ALA A 74 -8.16 -2.70 9.60
N TYR A 75 -7.25 -1.74 9.74
CA TYR A 75 -7.03 -0.69 8.74
C TYR A 75 -6.53 -1.28 7.41
N ASN A 76 -5.46 -2.06 7.42
CA ASN A 76 -4.89 -2.66 6.23
C ASN A 76 -5.87 -3.60 5.53
N LEU A 77 -6.64 -4.37 6.30
CA LEU A 77 -7.68 -5.27 5.82
C LEU A 77 -8.79 -4.49 5.12
N ALA A 78 -9.28 -3.42 5.74
CA ALA A 78 -10.27 -2.55 5.13
C ALA A 78 -9.75 -1.92 3.84
N VAL A 79 -8.48 -1.49 3.79
CA VAL A 79 -7.85 -0.97 2.57
C VAL A 79 -7.81 -2.03 1.47
N VAL A 80 -7.28 -3.22 1.75
CA VAL A 80 -7.11 -4.24 0.69
C VAL A 80 -8.44 -4.76 0.17
N MET A 81 -9.44 -4.91 1.03
CA MET A 81 -10.79 -5.35 0.64
C MET A 81 -11.47 -4.33 -0.27
N THR A 82 -11.33 -3.04 0.02
CA THR A 82 -12.13 -1.99 -0.63
C THR A 82 -11.43 -1.28 -1.78
N LEU A 83 -10.11 -1.38 -1.90
CA LEU A 83 -9.32 -0.64 -2.89
C LEU A 83 -9.78 -0.88 -4.35
N LEU A 84 -9.97 -2.13 -4.77
CA LEU A 84 -10.44 -2.45 -6.13
C LEU A 84 -11.91 -2.06 -6.35
N PRO A 85 -12.86 -2.41 -5.47
CA PRO A 85 -14.25 -1.97 -5.60
C PRO A 85 -14.41 -0.45 -5.65
N LEU A 86 -13.69 0.30 -4.79
CA LEU A 86 -13.76 1.75 -4.74
C LEU A 86 -13.12 2.40 -5.98
N SER A 87 -12.07 1.80 -6.54
CA SER A 87 -11.50 2.25 -7.81
C SER A 87 -12.52 2.19 -8.96
N ALA A 88 -13.22 1.07 -9.10
CA ALA A 88 -14.26 0.91 -10.11
C ALA A 88 -15.47 1.82 -9.87
N LEU A 89 -15.85 2.01 -8.59
CA LEU A 89 -16.93 2.91 -8.22
C LEU A 89 -16.59 4.37 -8.55
N ALA A 90 -15.32 4.75 -8.42
CA ALA A 90 -14.85 6.09 -8.72
C ALA A 90 -14.95 6.45 -10.20
N GLU A 91 -14.71 5.50 -11.10
CA GLU A 91 -14.91 5.71 -12.55
C GLU A 91 -16.36 6.03 -12.88
N ARG A 92 -17.32 5.50 -12.11
CA ARG A 92 -18.75 5.70 -12.29
C ARG A 92 -19.28 6.97 -11.63
N ILE A 93 -18.93 7.23 -10.36
CA ILE A 93 -19.42 8.38 -9.59
C ILE A 93 -18.65 9.66 -9.96
N GLY A 94 -17.38 9.50 -10.35
CA GLY A 94 -16.43 10.57 -10.66
C GLY A 94 -15.38 10.74 -9.56
N PHE A 95 -14.14 10.86 -9.99
CA PHE A 95 -12.96 10.90 -9.09
C PHE A 95 -13.02 12.00 -8.03
N ARG A 96 -13.47 13.22 -8.39
CA ARG A 96 -13.58 14.34 -7.45
C ARG A 96 -14.55 14.04 -6.31
N ARG A 97 -15.74 13.50 -6.62
CA ARG A 97 -16.74 13.16 -5.59
C ARG A 97 -16.25 12.06 -4.67
N MET A 98 -15.63 11.03 -5.26
CA MET A 98 -15.07 9.91 -4.49
C MET A 98 -13.92 10.36 -3.61
N PHE A 99 -13.02 11.22 -4.10
CA PHE A 99 -11.93 11.78 -3.30
C PHE A 99 -12.47 12.61 -2.11
N THR A 100 -13.51 13.42 -2.35
CA THR A 100 -14.19 14.19 -1.28
C THR A 100 -14.80 13.26 -0.23
N PHE A 101 -15.51 12.22 -0.67
CA PHE A 101 -16.07 11.21 0.23
C PHE A 101 -14.96 10.53 1.07
N GLY A 102 -13.88 10.06 0.41
CA GLY A 102 -12.76 9.43 1.08
C GLY A 102 -12.09 10.34 2.13
N LEU A 103 -11.91 11.62 1.80
CA LEU A 103 -11.32 12.60 2.70
C LEU A 103 -12.21 12.88 3.91
N ILE A 104 -13.52 13.04 3.71
CA ILE A 104 -14.49 13.24 4.81
C ILE A 104 -14.52 11.98 5.70
N LEU A 105 -14.62 10.79 5.11
CA LEU A 105 -14.66 9.54 5.87
C LEU A 105 -13.36 9.34 6.67
N PHE A 106 -12.20 9.59 6.06
CA PHE A 106 -10.90 9.51 6.73
C PHE A 106 -10.80 10.49 7.91
N THR A 107 -11.30 11.73 7.73
CA THR A 107 -11.31 12.76 8.77
C THR A 107 -12.17 12.35 9.96
N LEU A 108 -13.42 11.93 9.70
CA LEU A 108 -14.36 11.51 10.75
C LEU A 108 -13.85 10.26 11.49
N ALA A 109 -13.29 9.31 10.75
CA ALA A 109 -12.70 8.11 11.34
C ALA A 109 -11.44 8.44 12.16
N SER A 110 -10.59 9.39 11.73
CA SER A 110 -9.44 9.86 12.51
C SER A 110 -9.88 10.52 13.82
N LEU A 111 -10.97 11.30 13.79
CA LEU A 111 -11.59 11.83 15.00
C LEU A 111 -12.10 10.70 15.89
N GLY A 112 -12.77 9.70 15.31
CA GLY A 112 -13.21 8.51 16.04
C GLY A 112 -12.05 7.74 16.69
N CYS A 113 -10.91 7.61 16.01
CA CYS A 113 -9.71 7.01 16.59
C CYS A 113 -9.16 7.83 17.76
N ALA A 114 -9.13 9.17 17.63
CA ALA A 114 -8.66 10.05 18.69
C ALA A 114 -9.58 10.08 19.94
N LEU A 115 -10.85 9.79 19.78
CA LEU A 115 -11.85 9.76 20.87
C LEU A 115 -12.09 8.34 21.42
N ALA A 116 -11.44 7.33 20.88
CA ALA A 116 -11.64 5.95 21.29
C ALA A 116 -11.10 5.71 22.71
N GLY A 117 -11.96 5.20 23.60
CA GLY A 117 -11.61 4.81 24.97
C GLY A 117 -11.42 3.32 25.16
N THR A 118 -11.68 2.50 24.14
CA THR A 118 -11.50 1.04 24.17
C THR A 118 -10.87 0.52 22.88
N LEU A 119 -10.22 -0.62 22.98
CA LEU A 119 -9.60 -1.28 21.81
C LEU A 119 -10.62 -1.53 20.69
N TRP A 120 -11.84 -1.94 21.05
CA TRP A 120 -12.89 -2.21 20.08
C TRP A 120 -13.35 -0.95 19.33
N GLN A 121 -13.52 0.16 20.04
CA GLN A 121 -13.86 1.45 19.42
C GLN A 121 -12.75 1.91 18.47
N LEU A 122 -11.52 1.80 18.91
CA LEU A 122 -10.36 2.15 18.09
C LEU A 122 -10.28 1.28 16.83
N THR A 123 -10.40 -0.05 16.98
CA THR A 123 -10.37 -0.99 15.85
C THR A 123 -11.51 -0.73 14.86
N ALA A 124 -12.73 -0.48 15.35
CA ALA A 124 -13.86 -0.13 14.50
C ALA A 124 -13.62 1.19 13.73
N ALA A 125 -13.11 2.23 14.40
CA ALA A 125 -12.76 3.48 13.75
C ALA A 125 -11.65 3.28 12.70
N ARG A 126 -10.68 2.40 12.95
CA ARG A 126 -9.62 2.02 12.00
C ARG A 126 -10.15 1.36 10.73
N VAL A 127 -11.23 0.56 10.81
CA VAL A 127 -11.89 -0.01 9.63
C VAL A 127 -12.42 1.12 8.73
N PHE A 128 -13.17 2.08 9.29
CA PHE A 128 -13.70 3.22 8.52
C PHE A 128 -12.58 4.11 7.96
N GLN A 129 -11.52 4.32 8.74
CA GLN A 129 -10.35 5.07 8.32
C GLN A 129 -9.63 4.37 7.15
N GLY A 130 -9.53 3.02 7.18
CA GLY A 130 -8.99 2.20 6.11
C GLY A 130 -9.80 2.32 4.81
N VAL A 131 -11.13 2.33 4.88
CA VAL A 131 -11.99 2.59 3.71
C VAL A 131 -11.75 3.99 3.13
N GLY A 132 -11.63 5.01 3.99
CA GLY A 132 -11.28 6.37 3.59
C GLY A 132 -9.92 6.42 2.87
N ALA A 133 -8.90 5.78 3.46
CA ALA A 133 -7.56 5.69 2.89
C ALA A 133 -7.54 4.97 1.54
N ALA A 134 -8.23 3.83 1.42
CA ALA A 134 -8.39 3.10 0.16
C ALA A 134 -8.96 3.99 -0.93
N THR A 135 -9.99 4.80 -0.58
CA THR A 135 -10.61 5.75 -1.50
C THR A 135 -9.61 6.81 -1.98
N LEU A 136 -8.80 7.36 -1.08
CA LEU A 136 -7.78 8.35 -1.45
C LEU A 136 -6.67 7.74 -2.32
N MET A 137 -6.21 6.52 -1.99
CA MET A 137 -5.12 5.84 -2.69
C MET A 137 -5.51 5.39 -4.09
N CYS A 138 -6.71 4.83 -4.29
CA CYS A 138 -7.14 4.32 -5.58
C CYS A 138 -7.41 5.43 -6.61
N MET A 139 -7.62 6.68 -6.17
CA MET A 139 -7.84 7.84 -7.04
C MET A 139 -6.56 8.35 -7.72
N PHE A 140 -5.38 7.99 -7.21
CA PHE A 140 -4.11 8.53 -7.68
C PHE A 140 -3.94 8.40 -9.20
N GLY A 141 -4.07 7.19 -9.75
CA GLY A 141 -3.86 6.93 -11.18
C GLY A 141 -4.79 7.74 -12.08
N GLY A 142 -6.09 7.75 -11.75
CA GLY A 142 -7.11 8.49 -12.50
C GLY A 142 -6.95 10.00 -12.41
N LEU A 143 -6.67 10.53 -11.22
CA LEU A 143 -6.50 11.98 -11.02
C LEU A 143 -5.20 12.48 -11.64
N VAL A 144 -4.06 11.81 -11.43
CA VAL A 144 -2.77 12.25 -11.97
C VAL A 144 -2.78 12.30 -13.49
N ARG A 145 -3.43 11.34 -14.14
CA ARG A 145 -3.59 11.32 -15.61
C ARG A 145 -4.36 12.53 -16.15
N ASN A 146 -5.30 13.06 -15.37
CA ASN A 146 -6.12 14.22 -15.75
C ASN A 146 -5.56 15.56 -15.24
N ILE A 147 -4.65 15.53 -14.25
CA ILE A 147 -3.97 16.72 -13.73
C ILE A 147 -2.77 17.09 -14.60
N TYR A 148 -1.95 16.11 -14.98
CA TYR A 148 -0.73 16.33 -15.72
C TYR A 148 -0.91 16.07 -17.22
N PRO A 149 -0.36 16.93 -18.10
CA PRO A 149 -0.24 16.63 -19.53
C PRO A 149 0.58 15.35 -19.73
N LEU A 150 0.32 14.62 -20.81
CA LEU A 150 1.04 13.39 -21.15
C LEU A 150 2.57 13.51 -21.07
N LYS A 151 3.09 14.65 -21.56
CA LYS A 151 4.53 14.97 -21.53
C LYS A 151 5.10 15.10 -20.11
N MET A 152 4.24 15.35 -19.11
CA MET A 152 4.62 15.55 -17.71
C MET A 152 4.13 14.46 -16.78
N LEU A 153 3.49 13.42 -17.29
CA LEU A 153 2.93 12.33 -16.47
C LEU A 153 3.99 11.64 -15.62
N GLY A 154 5.17 11.41 -16.19
CA GLY A 154 6.32 10.86 -15.45
C GLY A 154 6.71 11.70 -14.24
N ARG A 155 6.63 13.04 -14.34
CA ARG A 155 6.88 13.97 -13.22
C ARG A 155 5.84 13.79 -12.10
N GLY A 156 4.56 13.64 -12.46
CA GLY A 156 3.49 13.38 -11.47
C GLY A 156 3.70 12.07 -10.71
N ILE A 157 4.10 11.00 -11.42
CA ILE A 157 4.41 9.69 -10.82
C ILE A 157 5.65 9.79 -9.90
N SER A 158 6.70 10.51 -10.33
CA SER A 158 7.91 10.71 -9.51
C SER A 158 7.61 11.50 -8.24
N ILE A 159 6.78 12.55 -8.31
CA ILE A 159 6.37 13.33 -7.12
C ILE A 159 5.63 12.41 -6.13
N ASN A 160 4.74 11.54 -6.61
CA ASN A 160 4.07 10.57 -5.74
C ASN A 160 5.06 9.62 -5.07
N ALA A 161 5.99 9.04 -5.81
CA ALA A 161 6.99 8.14 -5.25
C ALA A 161 7.84 8.84 -4.17
N THR A 162 8.25 10.08 -4.44
CA THR A 162 8.97 10.91 -3.46
C THR A 162 8.12 11.22 -2.24
N THR A 163 6.84 11.57 -2.43
CA THR A 163 5.92 11.84 -1.31
C THR A 163 5.78 10.61 -0.41
N VAL A 164 5.55 9.43 -0.99
CA VAL A 164 5.44 8.17 -0.23
C VAL A 164 6.74 7.89 0.52
N ALA A 165 7.90 8.05 -0.12
CA ALA A 165 9.20 7.82 0.52
C ALA A 165 9.43 8.78 1.70
N VAL A 166 9.20 10.09 1.50
CA VAL A 166 9.37 11.11 2.54
C VAL A 166 8.42 10.86 3.72
N MET A 167 7.15 10.57 3.46
CA MET A 167 6.18 10.29 4.53
C MET A 167 6.49 9.00 5.28
N SER A 168 7.04 8.00 4.61
CA SER A 168 7.50 6.76 5.26
C SER A 168 8.70 6.97 6.18
N VAL A 169 9.59 7.92 5.84
CA VAL A 169 10.71 8.33 6.71
C VAL A 169 10.22 9.17 7.90
N LEU A 170 9.35 10.15 7.62
CA LEU A 170 8.89 11.09 8.63
C LEU A 170 7.90 10.46 9.63
N GLY A 171 7.13 9.46 9.21
CA GLY A 171 6.07 8.86 10.03
C GLY A 171 6.55 8.38 11.39
N PRO A 172 7.51 7.46 11.47
CA PRO A 172 8.03 7.01 12.77
C PRO A 172 8.60 8.13 13.63
N THR A 173 9.28 9.08 13.03
CA THR A 173 9.86 10.24 13.74
C THR A 173 8.78 11.18 14.29
N ILE A 174 7.77 11.50 13.46
CA ILE A 174 6.64 12.35 13.90
C ILE A 174 5.83 11.63 14.99
N GLY A 175 5.55 10.31 14.80
CA GLY A 175 4.83 9.53 15.80
C GLY A 175 5.53 9.50 17.14
N SER A 176 6.84 9.26 17.14
CA SER A 176 7.66 9.25 18.35
C SER A 176 7.75 10.63 19.00
N ALA A 177 7.87 11.69 18.21
CA ALA A 177 7.88 13.07 18.72
C ALA A 177 6.53 13.43 19.38
N ILE A 178 5.40 13.03 18.79
CA ILE A 178 4.08 13.22 19.42
C ILE A 178 4.01 12.46 20.76
N LEU A 179 4.39 11.18 20.77
CA LEU A 179 4.33 10.35 21.97
C LEU A 179 5.27 10.82 23.09
N SER A 180 6.32 11.58 22.77
CA SER A 180 7.22 12.14 23.78
C SER A 180 6.64 13.33 24.55
N VAL A 181 5.62 14.01 24.02
CA VAL A 181 5.03 15.24 24.57
C VAL A 181 3.51 15.18 24.79
N ALA A 182 2.83 14.18 24.21
CA ALA A 182 1.38 14.06 24.22
C ALA A 182 0.92 12.60 24.30
N PRO A 183 -0.30 12.30 24.83
CA PRO A 183 -0.85 10.96 24.83
C PRO A 183 -1.16 10.46 23.42
N TRP A 184 -1.24 9.14 23.24
CA TRP A 184 -1.40 8.49 21.93
C TRP A 184 -2.59 8.96 21.06
N PRO A 185 -3.75 9.43 21.57
CA PRO A 185 -4.82 9.91 20.70
C PRO A 185 -4.38 11.02 19.74
N TRP A 186 -3.35 11.81 20.12
CA TRP A 186 -2.84 12.88 19.27
C TRP A 186 -2.18 12.38 17.97
N ILE A 187 -1.74 11.11 17.89
CA ILE A 187 -1.24 10.52 16.63
C ILE A 187 -2.33 10.45 15.54
N PHE A 188 -3.60 10.31 15.95
CA PHE A 188 -4.74 10.35 15.01
C PHE A 188 -5.29 11.77 14.85
N ALA A 189 -5.26 12.57 15.91
CA ALA A 189 -5.73 13.95 15.87
C ALA A 189 -4.90 14.83 14.92
N VAL A 190 -3.60 14.55 14.73
CA VAL A 190 -2.73 15.27 13.78
C VAL A 190 -3.22 15.19 12.34
N ASN A 191 -4.00 14.17 11.98
CA ASN A 191 -4.61 14.04 10.66
C ASN A 191 -5.68 15.12 10.41
N LEU A 192 -6.38 15.58 11.45
CA LEU A 192 -7.52 16.49 11.31
C LEU A 192 -7.17 17.82 10.63
N PRO A 193 -6.15 18.60 11.10
CA PRO A 193 -5.78 19.84 10.43
C PRO A 193 -5.28 19.60 8.99
N ILE A 194 -4.59 18.50 8.73
CA ILE A 194 -4.11 18.15 7.38
C ILE A 194 -5.29 17.86 6.46
N CYS A 195 -6.30 17.12 6.95
CA CYS A 195 -7.53 16.84 6.20
C CYS A 195 -8.30 18.13 5.88
N VAL A 196 -8.43 19.04 6.85
CA VAL A 196 -9.09 20.34 6.65
C VAL A 196 -8.37 21.15 5.56
N LEU A 197 -7.04 21.22 5.60
CA LEU A 197 -6.25 21.87 4.54
C LEU A 197 -6.48 21.22 3.18
N ALA A 198 -6.53 19.88 3.12
CA ALA A 198 -6.81 19.16 1.87
C ALA A 198 -8.21 19.47 1.32
N MET A 199 -9.21 19.70 2.18
CA MET A 199 -10.58 20.05 1.77
C MET A 199 -10.61 21.37 0.97
N PHE A 200 -9.81 22.36 1.33
CA PHE A 200 -9.71 23.61 0.55
C PHE A 200 -9.17 23.38 -0.86
N GLY A 201 -8.39 22.32 -1.06
CA GLY A 201 -7.83 21.94 -2.35
C GLY A 201 -8.82 21.25 -3.30
N LEU A 202 -9.93 20.70 -2.79
CA LEU A 202 -10.91 19.91 -3.56
C LEU A 202 -11.50 20.67 -4.77
N ARG A 203 -11.64 21.98 -4.66
CA ARG A 203 -12.16 22.85 -5.74
C ARG A 203 -11.26 22.85 -6.97
N HIS A 204 -9.99 22.51 -6.84
CA HIS A 204 -9.03 22.51 -7.93
C HIS A 204 -8.97 21.18 -8.68
N LEU A 205 -9.53 20.09 -8.11
CA LEU A 205 -9.54 18.79 -8.75
C LEU A 205 -10.30 18.80 -10.07
N PRO A 206 -9.82 18.06 -11.10
CA PRO A 206 -10.51 17.97 -12.37
C PRO A 206 -11.81 17.19 -12.25
N GLU A 207 -12.83 17.61 -13.00
CA GLU A 207 -14.01 16.83 -13.26
C GLU A 207 -13.74 15.94 -14.47
N VAL A 208 -13.64 14.64 -14.22
CA VAL A 208 -13.38 13.63 -15.25
C VAL A 208 -14.72 13.08 -15.73
N PRO A 209 -14.92 12.90 -17.05
CA PRO A 209 -16.12 12.23 -17.57
C PRO A 209 -16.33 10.87 -16.91
N ARG A 210 -17.58 10.59 -16.57
CA ARG A 210 -17.97 9.33 -15.92
C ARG A 210 -18.05 8.24 -16.95
N ASN A 211 -17.64 7.04 -16.57
CA ASN A 211 -17.85 5.84 -17.37
C ASN A 211 -19.15 5.16 -16.97
N ASP A 212 -20.01 4.86 -17.92
CA ASP A 212 -21.26 4.10 -17.69
C ASP A 212 -21.02 2.58 -17.58
N VAL A 213 -19.83 2.18 -17.12
CA VAL A 213 -19.50 0.77 -16.93
C VAL A 213 -20.33 0.21 -15.75
N LYS A 214 -21.06 -0.87 -16.01
CA LYS A 214 -21.82 -1.58 -14.97
C LYS A 214 -20.84 -2.16 -13.94
N LEU A 215 -21.00 -1.76 -12.68
CA LEU A 215 -20.20 -2.33 -11.59
C LEU A 215 -20.69 -3.76 -11.31
N ASP A 216 -19.80 -4.72 -11.39
CA ASP A 216 -20.09 -6.10 -10.97
C ASP A 216 -19.97 -6.22 -9.44
N TRP A 217 -21.09 -5.88 -8.77
CA TRP A 217 -21.18 -5.95 -7.31
C TRP A 217 -20.88 -7.34 -6.75
N VAL A 218 -21.22 -8.39 -7.48
CA VAL A 218 -20.99 -9.77 -7.04
C VAL A 218 -19.50 -10.07 -7.02
N SER A 219 -18.76 -9.70 -8.08
CA SER A 219 -17.30 -9.86 -8.08
C SER A 219 -16.62 -8.96 -7.07
N ALA A 220 -17.14 -7.74 -6.82
CA ALA A 220 -16.65 -6.85 -5.78
C ALA A 220 -16.79 -7.47 -4.38
N LEU A 221 -17.99 -7.95 -4.02
CA LEU A 221 -18.26 -8.60 -2.74
C LEU A 221 -17.48 -9.90 -2.56
N LEU A 222 -17.36 -10.73 -3.61
CA LEU A 222 -16.54 -11.94 -3.58
C LEU A 222 -15.05 -11.61 -3.37
N CYS A 223 -14.54 -10.56 -3.99
CA CYS A 223 -13.17 -10.11 -3.80
C CYS A 223 -12.94 -9.66 -2.34
N MET A 224 -13.84 -8.83 -1.81
CA MET A 224 -13.81 -8.38 -0.41
C MET A 224 -13.87 -9.58 0.55
N ALA A 225 -14.81 -10.49 0.35
CA ALA A 225 -14.97 -11.68 1.18
C ALA A 225 -13.75 -12.59 1.11
N THR A 226 -13.21 -12.85 -0.08
CA THR A 226 -12.02 -13.69 -0.26
C THR A 226 -10.82 -13.14 0.50
N LEU A 227 -10.52 -11.86 0.33
CA LEU A 227 -9.37 -11.22 0.97
C LEU A 227 -9.59 -11.09 2.49
N GLY A 228 -10.80 -10.68 2.90
CA GLY A 228 -11.16 -10.52 4.29
C GLY A 228 -11.10 -11.83 5.07
N VAL A 229 -11.77 -12.87 4.56
CA VAL A 229 -11.81 -14.18 5.23
C VAL A 229 -10.41 -14.83 5.22
N PHE A 230 -9.63 -14.66 4.16
CA PHE A 230 -8.27 -15.19 4.09
C PHE A 230 -7.37 -14.59 5.20
N ILE A 231 -7.29 -13.27 5.28
CA ILE A 231 -6.44 -12.59 6.27
C ILE A 231 -6.92 -12.89 7.71
N SER A 232 -8.24 -12.84 7.93
CA SER A 232 -8.81 -13.18 9.24
C SER A 232 -8.58 -14.63 9.61
N GLY A 233 -8.60 -15.54 8.63
CA GLY A 233 -8.28 -16.96 8.83
C GLY A 233 -6.82 -17.18 9.23
N VAL A 234 -5.89 -16.49 8.57
CA VAL A 234 -4.46 -16.54 8.93
C VAL A 234 -4.25 -16.01 10.36
N ASP A 235 -4.87 -14.89 10.71
CA ASP A 235 -4.78 -14.31 12.05
C ASP A 235 -5.37 -15.25 13.13
N MET A 236 -6.51 -15.89 12.85
CA MET A 236 -7.17 -16.84 13.75
C MET A 236 -6.33 -18.09 14.02
N MET A 237 -5.40 -18.48 13.11
CA MET A 237 -4.51 -19.64 13.33
C MET A 237 -3.67 -19.50 14.60
N GLY A 238 -3.39 -18.27 15.04
CA GLY A 238 -2.66 -18.03 16.29
C GLY A 238 -3.46 -18.35 17.55
N GLN A 239 -4.79 -18.34 17.47
CA GLN A 239 -5.70 -18.60 18.60
C GLN A 239 -6.33 -19.99 18.52
N ASP A 240 -6.81 -20.36 17.34
CA ASP A 240 -7.45 -21.66 17.04
C ASP A 240 -7.06 -22.09 15.62
N LEU A 241 -6.10 -23.01 15.56
CA LEU A 241 -5.54 -23.49 14.30
C LEU A 241 -6.61 -24.10 13.39
N LEU A 242 -7.56 -24.85 13.96
CA LEU A 242 -8.57 -25.57 13.19
C LEU A 242 -9.58 -24.58 12.56
N ARG A 243 -10.04 -23.60 13.34
CA ARG A 243 -10.91 -22.53 12.83
C ARG A 243 -10.19 -21.67 11.79
N GLY A 244 -8.92 -21.33 12.03
CA GLY A 244 -8.11 -20.58 11.08
C GLY A 244 -7.97 -21.32 9.74
N ILE A 245 -7.64 -22.60 9.74
CA ILE A 245 -7.59 -23.45 8.54
C ILE A 245 -8.95 -23.50 7.84
N GLY A 246 -10.04 -23.63 8.60
CA GLY A 246 -11.41 -23.64 8.06
C GLY A 246 -11.72 -22.32 7.30
N LEU A 247 -11.38 -21.17 7.89
CA LEU A 247 -11.57 -19.86 7.24
C LEU A 247 -10.71 -19.73 5.96
N VAL A 248 -9.45 -20.17 6.00
CA VAL A 248 -8.58 -20.15 4.81
C VAL A 248 -9.12 -21.05 3.71
N ALA A 249 -9.68 -22.22 4.05
CA ALA A 249 -10.33 -23.08 3.08
C ALA A 249 -11.58 -22.43 2.47
N ILE A 250 -12.41 -21.76 3.27
CA ILE A 250 -13.57 -20.96 2.78
C ILE A 250 -13.09 -19.86 1.85
N ALA A 251 -12.03 -19.12 2.21
CA ALA A 251 -11.45 -18.10 1.36
C ALA A 251 -10.91 -18.65 0.03
N ALA A 252 -10.29 -19.84 0.06
CA ALA A 252 -9.82 -20.52 -1.15
C ALA A 252 -10.98 -20.88 -2.09
N VAL A 253 -12.10 -21.37 -1.55
CA VAL A 253 -13.32 -21.65 -2.33
C VAL A 253 -13.92 -20.36 -2.90
N ALA A 254 -14.05 -19.31 -2.07
CA ALA A 254 -14.54 -18.01 -2.52
C ALA A 254 -13.66 -17.40 -3.63
N GLY A 255 -12.33 -17.50 -3.47
CA GLY A 255 -11.35 -17.08 -4.47
C GLY A 255 -11.45 -17.88 -5.78
N TRP A 256 -11.66 -19.17 -5.69
CA TRP A 256 -11.86 -20.01 -6.86
C TRP A 256 -13.15 -19.64 -7.62
N VAL A 257 -14.27 -19.40 -6.89
CA VAL A 257 -15.52 -18.92 -7.48
C VAL A 257 -15.32 -17.55 -8.13
N LEU A 258 -14.62 -16.63 -7.46
CA LEU A 258 -14.25 -15.31 -7.98
C LEU A 258 -13.47 -15.44 -9.29
N VAL A 259 -12.40 -16.23 -9.29
CA VAL A 259 -11.55 -16.44 -10.48
C VAL A 259 -12.34 -17.02 -11.64
N ARG A 260 -13.18 -18.04 -11.40
CA ARG A 260 -14.05 -18.62 -12.44
C ARG A 260 -15.03 -17.62 -13.02
N ARG A 261 -15.64 -16.78 -12.17
CA ARG A 261 -16.59 -15.75 -12.60
C ARG A 261 -15.91 -14.67 -13.43
N VAL A 262 -14.81 -14.14 -12.93
CA VAL A 262 -14.07 -13.01 -13.49
C VAL A 262 -13.32 -13.39 -14.78
N SER A 263 -12.88 -14.65 -14.90
CA SER A 263 -12.19 -15.17 -16.11
C SER A 263 -13.03 -15.14 -17.37
N LYS A 264 -14.36 -15.02 -17.25
CA LYS A 264 -15.30 -14.94 -18.37
C LYS A 264 -15.59 -13.50 -18.81
N GLN A 265 -15.05 -12.49 -18.10
CA GLN A 265 -15.30 -11.08 -18.38
C GLN A 265 -14.19 -10.48 -19.25
N PRO A 266 -14.50 -9.65 -20.25
CA PRO A 266 -13.51 -9.05 -21.15
C PRO A 266 -12.64 -7.99 -20.44
N ALA A 267 -13.18 -7.31 -19.41
CA ALA A 267 -12.45 -6.32 -18.60
C ALA A 267 -12.81 -6.53 -17.13
N PRO A 268 -12.21 -7.53 -16.49
CA PRO A 268 -12.56 -7.89 -15.12
C PRO A 268 -12.14 -6.81 -14.10
N LEU A 269 -12.97 -6.63 -13.07
CA LEU A 269 -12.69 -5.78 -11.91
C LEU A 269 -11.38 -6.21 -11.20
N VAL A 270 -11.25 -7.51 -10.97
CA VAL A 270 -10.03 -8.12 -10.44
C VAL A 270 -9.22 -8.60 -11.62
N PRO A 271 -8.01 -8.05 -11.87
CA PRO A 271 -7.24 -8.32 -13.07
C PRO A 271 -6.55 -9.70 -13.05
N VAL A 272 -7.35 -10.76 -12.92
CA VAL A 272 -6.89 -12.16 -12.92
C VAL A 272 -6.32 -12.55 -14.29
N ASP A 273 -6.80 -11.91 -15.38
CA ASP A 273 -6.25 -12.02 -16.71
C ASP A 273 -4.75 -11.68 -16.76
N LEU A 274 -4.34 -10.67 -16.01
CA LEU A 274 -2.93 -10.28 -15.92
C LEU A 274 -2.07 -11.31 -15.17
N LEU A 275 -2.62 -12.06 -14.23
CA LEU A 275 -1.90 -13.11 -13.51
C LEU A 275 -1.59 -14.34 -14.40
N ARG A 276 -2.20 -14.46 -15.57
CA ARG A 276 -1.82 -15.46 -16.58
C ARG A 276 -0.50 -15.13 -17.27
N ILE A 277 -0.06 -13.88 -17.17
CA ILE A 277 1.26 -13.45 -17.66
C ILE A 277 2.31 -13.88 -16.62
N HIS A 278 3.02 -14.99 -16.89
CA HIS A 278 3.97 -15.58 -15.93
C HIS A 278 4.95 -14.58 -15.30
N PRO A 279 5.65 -13.69 -16.07
CA PRO A 279 6.55 -12.71 -15.45
C PRO A 279 5.86 -11.79 -14.45
N LEU A 280 4.58 -11.45 -14.69
CA LEU A 280 3.78 -10.61 -13.81
C LEU A 280 3.34 -11.37 -12.55
N ALA A 281 2.90 -12.62 -12.71
CA ALA A 281 2.48 -13.46 -11.58
C ALA A 281 3.64 -13.68 -10.58
N PHE A 282 4.85 -13.96 -11.07
CA PHE A 282 6.04 -14.06 -10.22
C PHE A 282 6.37 -12.73 -9.52
N ALA A 283 6.24 -11.60 -10.24
CA ALA A 283 6.47 -10.27 -9.65
C ALA A 283 5.46 -9.96 -8.53
N VAL A 284 4.19 -10.34 -8.72
CA VAL A 284 3.13 -10.20 -7.70
C VAL A 284 3.44 -11.07 -6.49
N GLY A 285 3.78 -12.34 -6.67
CA GLY A 285 4.13 -13.25 -5.57
C GLY A 285 5.33 -12.75 -4.75
N ALA A 286 6.41 -12.36 -5.42
CA ALA A 286 7.59 -11.79 -4.78
C ALA A 286 7.25 -10.49 -4.02
N SER A 287 6.41 -9.63 -4.61
CA SER A 287 5.95 -8.39 -3.99
C SER A 287 5.16 -8.64 -2.71
N ALA A 288 4.19 -9.57 -2.74
CA ALA A 288 3.39 -9.92 -1.57
C ALA A 288 4.28 -10.42 -0.41
N CYS A 289 5.23 -11.31 -0.69
CA CYS A 289 6.19 -11.82 0.29
C CYS A 289 7.07 -10.71 0.89
N THR A 290 7.58 -9.81 0.06
CA THR A 290 8.48 -8.73 0.51
C THR A 290 7.75 -7.69 1.35
N PHE A 291 6.51 -7.32 0.97
CA PHE A 291 5.70 -6.42 1.78
C PHE A 291 5.22 -7.06 3.09
N ALA A 292 4.99 -8.38 3.09
CA ALA A 292 4.72 -9.12 4.33
C ALA A 292 5.91 -9.06 5.30
N ALA A 293 7.11 -9.31 4.78
CA ALA A 293 8.35 -9.21 5.56
C ALA A 293 8.57 -7.81 6.13
N GLN A 294 8.38 -6.76 5.30
CA GLN A 294 8.48 -5.37 5.73
C GLN A 294 7.51 -5.07 6.87
N MET A 295 6.23 -5.45 6.71
CA MET A 295 5.20 -5.12 7.69
C MET A 295 5.37 -5.91 8.99
N ALA A 296 5.78 -7.17 8.89
CA ALA A 296 6.14 -7.96 10.07
C ALA A 296 7.22 -7.27 10.90
N SER A 297 8.25 -6.70 10.25
CA SER A 297 9.30 -5.93 10.94
C SER A 297 8.76 -4.61 11.51
N TYR A 298 7.98 -3.85 10.73
CA TYR A 298 7.49 -2.52 11.15
C TYR A 298 6.52 -2.59 12.32
N VAL A 299 5.75 -3.67 12.45
CA VAL A 299 4.83 -3.85 13.56
C VAL A 299 5.53 -4.43 14.79
N SER A 300 6.44 -5.39 14.62
CA SER A 300 7.09 -6.09 15.74
C SER A 300 8.23 -5.31 16.39
N LEU A 301 9.04 -4.59 15.62
CA LEU A 301 10.23 -3.90 16.12
C LEU A 301 9.94 -2.80 17.13
N PRO A 302 8.89 -1.97 17.03
CA PRO A 302 8.54 -1.02 18.07
C PRO A 302 8.29 -1.67 19.44
N PHE A 303 7.62 -2.85 19.47
CA PHE A 303 7.45 -3.61 20.69
C PHE A 303 8.80 -4.08 21.24
N TYR A 304 9.68 -4.59 20.39
CA TYR A 304 11.01 -5.02 20.80
C TYR A 304 11.82 -3.86 21.38
N PHE A 305 11.83 -2.71 20.71
CA PHE A 305 12.61 -1.55 21.16
C PHE A 305 12.06 -0.93 22.44
N GLN A 306 10.73 -0.83 22.59
CA GLN A 306 10.12 -0.22 23.77
C GLN A 306 10.07 -1.18 24.98
N GLN A 307 9.59 -2.41 24.78
CA GLN A 307 9.30 -3.34 25.87
C GLN A 307 10.49 -4.22 26.27
N VAL A 308 11.32 -4.63 25.31
CA VAL A 308 12.47 -5.53 25.57
C VAL A 308 13.75 -4.70 25.82
N LEU A 309 14.01 -3.70 24.99
CA LEU A 309 15.21 -2.87 25.12
C LEU A 309 15.01 -1.62 25.98
N GLY A 310 13.78 -1.27 26.37
CA GLY A 310 13.47 -0.11 27.21
C GLY A 310 13.82 1.24 26.59
N ARG A 311 13.84 1.34 25.24
CA ARG A 311 14.24 2.55 24.52
C ARG A 311 13.16 3.63 24.60
N PRO A 312 13.51 4.92 24.80
CA PRO A 312 12.55 6.02 24.78
C PRO A 312 11.96 6.23 23.38
N TYR A 313 10.76 6.80 23.30
CA TYR A 313 10.00 6.95 22.04
C TYR A 313 10.78 7.62 20.93
N LEU A 314 11.49 8.71 21.21
CA LEU A 314 12.27 9.44 20.20
C LEU A 314 13.36 8.56 19.58
N GLU A 315 14.01 7.75 20.41
CA GLU A 315 15.04 6.81 19.98
C GLU A 315 14.45 5.71 19.09
N VAL A 316 13.30 5.16 19.47
CA VAL A 316 12.54 4.20 18.64
C VAL A 316 12.22 4.79 17.28
N GLY A 317 11.77 6.04 17.22
CA GLY A 317 11.48 6.72 15.95
C GLY A 317 12.71 6.86 15.05
N MET A 318 13.85 7.23 15.63
CA MET A 318 15.11 7.33 14.90
C MET A 318 15.59 5.96 14.38
N LEU A 319 15.50 4.92 15.19
CA LEU A 319 15.84 3.55 14.81
C LEU A 319 14.96 3.06 13.65
N MET A 320 13.64 3.27 13.76
CA MET A 320 12.67 2.91 12.70
C MET A 320 12.90 3.70 11.40
N GLY A 321 13.35 4.95 11.48
CA GLY A 321 13.66 5.81 10.33
C GLY A 321 14.81 5.32 9.46
N ALA A 322 15.71 4.48 10.00
CA ALA A 322 16.86 3.98 9.25
C ALA A 322 16.46 3.12 8.03
N TRP A 323 15.38 2.34 8.12
CA TRP A 323 14.87 1.52 7.02
C TRP A 323 14.41 2.36 5.81
N PRO A 324 13.46 3.30 5.94
CA PRO A 324 13.04 4.12 4.80
C PRO A 324 14.17 5.01 4.26
N VAL A 325 15.13 5.43 5.08
CA VAL A 325 16.33 6.13 4.61
C VAL A 325 17.16 5.24 3.69
N GLY A 326 17.43 3.99 4.07
CA GLY A 326 18.10 3.01 3.22
C GLY A 326 17.38 2.80 1.89
N THR A 327 16.04 2.68 1.95
CA THR A 327 15.18 2.55 0.76
C THR A 327 15.29 3.76 -0.17
N ALA A 328 15.23 4.98 0.39
CA ALA A 328 15.28 6.22 -0.40
C ALA A 328 16.64 6.42 -1.08
N ILE A 329 17.73 6.09 -0.41
CA ILE A 329 19.10 6.24 -0.95
C ILE A 329 19.34 5.27 -2.11
N ILE A 330 18.88 4.02 -2.01
CA ILE A 330 19.17 3.00 -3.03
C ILE A 330 18.21 3.06 -4.23
N ALA A 331 16.99 3.59 -4.06
CA ALA A 331 15.96 3.57 -5.11
C ALA A 331 16.40 4.20 -6.45
N PRO A 332 17.10 5.36 -6.51
CA PRO A 332 17.59 5.92 -7.76
C PRO A 332 18.63 5.02 -8.47
N LEU A 333 19.50 4.35 -7.70
CA LEU A 333 20.48 3.43 -8.24
C LEU A 333 19.80 2.17 -8.79
N ALA A 334 18.87 1.59 -8.03
CA ALA A 334 18.06 0.45 -8.46
C ALA A 334 17.28 0.76 -9.75
N GLY A 335 16.74 1.99 -9.85
CA GLY A 335 16.08 2.48 -11.06
C GLY A 335 16.97 2.47 -12.28
N ARG A 336 18.19 3.04 -12.18
CA ARG A 336 19.18 3.06 -13.28
C ARG A 336 19.64 1.66 -13.66
N LEU A 337 19.89 0.80 -12.68
CA LEU A 337 20.32 -0.58 -12.94
C LEU A 337 19.20 -1.40 -13.60
N SER A 338 17.94 -1.12 -13.30
CA SER A 338 16.80 -1.81 -13.92
C SER A 338 16.64 -1.51 -15.42
N ASP A 339 17.37 -0.52 -15.97
CA ASP A 339 17.44 -0.27 -17.41
C ASP A 339 18.41 -1.22 -18.13
N ARG A 340 19.36 -1.79 -17.39
CA ARG A 340 20.46 -2.60 -17.96
C ARG A 340 20.39 -4.08 -17.58
N TYR A 341 19.84 -4.38 -16.41
CA TYR A 341 19.83 -5.74 -15.85
C TYR A 341 18.41 -6.27 -15.67
N SER A 342 18.27 -7.59 -15.68
CA SER A 342 16.99 -8.26 -15.45
C SER A 342 16.38 -7.87 -14.11
N ALA A 343 15.09 -7.51 -14.14
CA ALA A 343 14.34 -7.20 -12.92
C ALA A 343 14.32 -8.38 -11.93
N ALA A 344 14.35 -9.63 -12.42
CA ALA A 344 14.38 -10.81 -11.58
C ALA A 344 15.68 -10.92 -10.77
N ILE A 345 16.83 -10.61 -11.38
CA ILE A 345 18.15 -10.62 -10.71
C ILE A 345 18.19 -9.51 -9.66
N LEU A 346 17.88 -8.27 -10.08
CA LEU A 346 17.96 -7.12 -9.18
C LEU A 346 17.01 -7.29 -7.97
N SER A 347 15.76 -7.72 -8.22
CA SER A 347 14.81 -7.98 -7.16
C SER A 347 15.23 -9.16 -6.27
N GLY A 348 15.87 -10.19 -6.85
CA GLY A 348 16.43 -11.31 -6.08
C GLY A 348 17.56 -10.87 -5.14
N VAL A 349 18.51 -10.06 -5.64
CA VAL A 349 19.60 -9.48 -4.84
C VAL A 349 19.03 -8.57 -3.75
N GLY A 350 18.05 -7.71 -4.09
CA GLY A 350 17.37 -6.86 -3.10
C GLY A 350 16.70 -7.66 -1.99
N ALA A 351 15.95 -8.70 -2.34
CA ALA A 351 15.30 -9.59 -1.36
C ALA A 351 16.35 -10.31 -0.48
N ALA A 352 17.46 -10.80 -1.05
CA ALA A 352 18.55 -11.43 -0.30
C ALA A 352 19.23 -10.45 0.67
N THR A 353 19.46 -9.21 0.25
CA THR A 353 19.99 -8.15 1.13
C THR A 353 19.02 -7.84 2.28
N MET A 354 17.70 -7.82 1.99
CA MET A 354 16.68 -7.63 3.03
C MET A 354 16.70 -8.79 4.03
N VAL A 355 16.81 -10.05 3.57
CA VAL A 355 16.98 -11.23 4.44
C VAL A 355 18.20 -11.06 5.35
N ALA A 356 19.35 -10.65 4.79
CA ALA A 356 20.55 -10.43 5.58
C ALA A 356 20.36 -9.37 6.68
N GLY A 357 19.72 -8.24 6.37
CA GLY A 357 19.42 -7.19 7.35
C GLY A 357 18.43 -7.66 8.43
N MET A 358 17.41 -8.42 8.07
CA MET A 358 16.43 -8.96 9.03
C MET A 358 17.04 -10.04 9.93
N LEU A 359 17.86 -10.94 9.37
CA LEU A 359 18.63 -11.93 10.16
C LEU A 359 19.59 -11.23 11.12
N TRP A 360 20.28 -10.18 10.63
CA TRP A 360 21.12 -9.36 11.50
C TRP A 360 20.34 -8.88 12.72
N LEU A 361 19.17 -8.27 12.52
CA LEU A 361 18.32 -7.76 13.60
C LEU A 361 17.81 -8.88 14.52
N ALA A 362 17.46 -10.05 13.98
CA ALA A 362 16.96 -11.18 14.75
C ALA A 362 18.04 -11.83 15.66
N LEU A 363 19.32 -11.70 15.30
CA LEU A 363 20.45 -12.27 16.01
C LEU A 363 21.13 -11.31 17.00
N LEU A 364 20.66 -10.05 17.09
CA LEU A 364 21.25 -9.07 17.99
C LEU A 364 20.96 -9.41 19.45
N PRO A 365 21.95 -9.34 20.34
CA PRO A 365 21.74 -9.47 21.77
C PRO A 365 20.98 -8.26 22.34
N SER A 366 20.25 -8.45 23.45
CA SER A 366 19.46 -7.39 24.08
C SER A 366 20.27 -6.20 24.61
N SER A 367 21.59 -6.39 24.84
CA SER A 367 22.49 -5.32 25.30
C SER A 367 23.21 -4.57 24.20
N VAL A 368 22.74 -4.66 22.95
CA VAL A 368 23.42 -4.11 21.78
C VAL A 368 23.34 -2.58 21.70
N SER A 369 24.39 -1.96 21.15
CA SER A 369 24.41 -0.52 20.82
C SER A 369 23.45 -0.22 19.64
N ASN A 370 22.81 0.96 19.71
CA ASN A 370 21.90 1.44 18.67
C ASN A 370 22.50 1.46 17.25
N TRP A 371 23.80 1.65 17.13
CA TRP A 371 24.48 1.64 15.82
C TRP A 371 24.32 0.31 15.06
N PHE A 372 24.33 -0.82 15.78
CA PHE A 372 24.11 -2.13 15.15
C PHE A 372 22.65 -2.32 14.74
N ILE A 373 21.70 -1.75 15.50
CA ILE A 373 20.29 -1.77 15.14
C ILE A 373 20.08 -0.91 13.88
N VAL A 374 20.60 0.32 13.87
CA VAL A 374 20.55 1.24 12.72
C VAL A 374 21.17 0.57 11.48
N ALA A 375 22.31 -0.10 11.61
CA ALA A 375 22.96 -0.79 10.51
C ALA A 375 22.06 -1.92 9.94
N GLY A 376 21.49 -2.77 10.79
CA GLY A 376 20.56 -3.83 10.37
C GLY A 376 19.31 -3.28 9.68
N MET A 377 18.69 -2.25 10.27
CA MET A 377 17.53 -1.55 9.70
C MET A 377 17.85 -0.91 8.35
N PHE A 378 19.01 -0.26 8.24
CA PHE A 378 19.46 0.36 7.00
C PHE A 378 19.70 -0.68 5.90
N VAL A 379 20.39 -1.79 6.21
CA VAL A 379 20.65 -2.89 5.26
C VAL A 379 19.34 -3.51 4.79
N ALA A 380 18.39 -3.76 5.69
CA ALA A 380 17.08 -4.26 5.32
C ALA A 380 16.32 -3.27 4.42
N GLY A 381 16.40 -1.96 4.72
CA GLY A 381 15.83 -0.89 3.91
C GLY A 381 16.46 -0.78 2.52
N VAL A 382 17.78 -0.86 2.42
CA VAL A 382 18.51 -0.94 1.13
C VAL A 382 18.04 -2.14 0.33
N GLY A 383 17.94 -3.31 0.95
CA GLY A 383 17.43 -4.53 0.32
C GLY A 383 16.01 -4.35 -0.22
N PHE A 384 15.11 -3.77 0.58
CA PHE A 384 13.74 -3.50 0.19
C PHE A 384 13.65 -2.53 -1.00
N GLY A 385 14.38 -1.41 -0.98
CA GLY A 385 14.38 -0.43 -2.06
C GLY A 385 14.98 -0.99 -3.36
N PHE A 386 16.02 -1.79 -3.24
CA PHE A 386 16.65 -2.48 -4.37
C PHE A 386 15.77 -3.57 -4.98
N PHE A 387 14.88 -4.19 -4.17
CA PHE A 387 13.83 -5.09 -4.63
C PHE A 387 12.70 -4.34 -5.32
N GLN A 388 12.14 -3.33 -4.64
CA GLN A 388 10.86 -2.73 -4.99
C GLN A 388 10.88 -2.04 -6.35
N THR A 389 11.92 -1.26 -6.64
CA THR A 389 11.98 -0.43 -7.85
C THR A 389 11.97 -1.26 -9.14
N PRO A 390 12.86 -2.26 -9.35
CA PRO A 390 12.82 -3.09 -10.55
C PRO A 390 11.60 -4.01 -10.60
N ASN A 391 11.11 -4.49 -9.45
CA ASN A 391 9.91 -5.34 -9.42
C ASN A 391 8.65 -4.57 -9.83
N ASN A 392 8.45 -3.35 -9.31
CA ASN A 392 7.34 -2.48 -9.71
C ASN A 392 7.38 -2.13 -11.19
N ARG A 393 8.56 -1.82 -11.72
CA ARG A 393 8.76 -1.60 -13.15
C ARG A 393 8.36 -2.83 -13.97
N ALA A 394 8.79 -4.01 -13.54
CA ALA A 394 8.44 -5.26 -14.23
C ALA A 394 6.94 -5.54 -14.20
N MET A 395 6.26 -5.27 -13.08
CA MET A 395 4.80 -5.42 -12.99
C MET A 395 4.08 -4.51 -13.99
N LEU A 396 4.48 -3.25 -14.08
CA LEU A 396 3.84 -2.28 -14.98
C LEU A 396 4.18 -2.51 -16.44
N SER A 397 5.43 -2.91 -16.77
CA SER A 397 5.87 -3.12 -18.14
C SER A 397 5.42 -4.46 -18.74
N ALA A 398 5.16 -5.48 -17.93
CA ALA A 398 4.67 -6.77 -18.38
C ALA A 398 3.19 -6.74 -18.82
N ALA A 399 2.43 -5.75 -18.35
CA ALA A 399 1.02 -5.61 -18.71
C ALA A 399 0.87 -4.90 -20.07
N PRO A 400 -0.15 -5.28 -20.89
CA PRO A 400 -0.49 -4.54 -22.10
C PRO A 400 -0.80 -3.06 -21.78
N ARG A 401 -0.43 -2.14 -22.69
CA ARG A 401 -0.65 -0.69 -22.50
C ARG A 401 -2.12 -0.34 -22.21
N SER A 402 -3.06 -1.05 -22.84
CA SER A 402 -4.50 -0.91 -22.61
C SER A 402 -4.95 -1.32 -21.19
N ARG A 403 -4.14 -2.10 -20.46
CA ARG A 403 -4.42 -2.62 -19.11
C ARG A 403 -3.48 -2.01 -18.04
N SER A 404 -2.78 -0.93 -18.34
CA SER A 404 -1.82 -0.29 -17.43
C SER A 404 -2.46 0.18 -16.11
N GLY A 405 -3.71 0.66 -16.15
CA GLY A 405 -4.47 1.03 -14.96
C GLY A 405 -4.75 -0.19 -14.06
N ALA A 406 -5.18 -1.31 -14.66
CA ALA A 406 -5.39 -2.57 -13.94
C ALA A 406 -4.09 -3.13 -13.33
N ALA A 407 -2.95 -2.98 -14.03
CA ALA A 407 -1.64 -3.37 -13.50
C ALA A 407 -1.23 -2.52 -12.29
N GLY A 408 -1.47 -1.22 -12.33
CA GLY A 408 -1.27 -0.33 -11.19
C GLY A 408 -2.16 -0.67 -9.99
N GLY A 409 -3.43 -0.98 -10.25
CA GLY A 409 -4.38 -1.48 -9.23
C GLY A 409 -3.92 -2.80 -8.61
N LEU A 410 -3.47 -3.75 -9.44
CA LEU A 410 -2.92 -5.03 -8.98
C LEU A 410 -1.68 -4.83 -8.11
N GLN A 411 -0.77 -3.93 -8.50
CA GLN A 411 0.41 -3.58 -7.72
C GLN A 411 0.04 -3.01 -6.35
N ALA A 412 -0.90 -2.06 -6.30
CA ALA A 412 -1.35 -1.45 -5.05
C ALA A 412 -2.03 -2.48 -4.14
N THR A 413 -2.91 -3.32 -4.71
CA THR A 413 -3.59 -4.39 -3.96
C THR A 413 -2.61 -5.41 -3.42
N THR A 414 -1.62 -5.85 -4.24
CA THR A 414 -0.57 -6.79 -3.81
C THR A 414 0.25 -6.23 -2.65
N ARG A 415 0.58 -4.95 -2.70
CA ARG A 415 1.28 -4.29 -1.60
C ARG A 415 0.49 -4.36 -0.31
N VAL A 416 -0.77 -3.90 -0.34
CA VAL A 416 -1.60 -3.85 0.88
C VAL A 416 -1.96 -5.25 1.36
N PHE A 417 -2.18 -6.20 0.46
CA PHE A 417 -2.36 -7.62 0.81
C PHE A 417 -1.14 -8.16 1.55
N GLY A 418 0.07 -7.94 1.02
CA GLY A 418 1.31 -8.34 1.71
C GLY A 418 1.43 -7.70 3.08
N GLN A 419 1.12 -6.40 3.21
CA GLN A 419 1.13 -5.70 4.49
C GLN A 419 0.14 -6.30 5.49
N SER A 420 -1.11 -6.58 5.08
CA SER A 420 -2.12 -7.23 5.94
C SER A 420 -1.70 -8.63 6.35
N PHE A 421 -1.16 -9.42 5.40
CA PHE A 421 -0.66 -10.75 5.69
C PHE A 421 0.52 -10.72 6.70
N GLY A 422 1.46 -9.78 6.51
CA GLY A 422 2.57 -9.58 7.44
C GLY A 422 2.11 -9.19 8.85
N THR A 423 1.08 -8.34 8.95
CA THR A 423 0.49 -7.96 10.25
C THR A 423 -0.18 -9.16 10.93
N ALA A 424 -0.89 -10.01 10.17
CA ALA A 424 -1.49 -11.23 10.70
C ALA A 424 -0.42 -12.23 11.22
N LEU A 425 0.72 -12.35 10.54
CA LEU A 425 1.85 -13.15 11.04
C LEU A 425 2.40 -12.61 12.38
N VAL A 426 2.40 -11.29 12.58
CA VAL A 426 2.80 -10.70 13.88
C VAL A 426 1.81 -11.06 14.97
N ALA A 427 0.50 -11.00 14.70
CA ALA A 427 -0.52 -11.41 15.66
C ALA A 427 -0.35 -12.88 16.07
N ILE A 428 -0.07 -13.78 15.12
CA ILE A 428 0.26 -15.19 15.40
C ILE A 428 1.51 -15.29 16.30
N ALA A 429 2.58 -14.57 15.97
CA ALA A 429 3.81 -14.61 16.76
C ALA A 429 3.57 -14.19 18.21
N PHE A 430 2.79 -13.14 18.45
CA PHE A 430 2.45 -12.65 19.78
C PHE A 430 1.46 -13.60 20.53
N SER A 431 0.58 -14.30 19.83
CA SER A 431 -0.32 -15.27 20.44
C SER A 431 0.43 -16.52 20.91
N VAL A 432 1.51 -16.91 20.21
CA VAL A 432 2.37 -18.03 20.63
C VAL A 432 3.20 -17.67 21.86
N SER A 433 3.78 -16.48 21.91
CA SER A 433 4.58 -16.02 23.04
C SER A 433 4.66 -14.49 23.08
N VAL A 434 4.20 -13.89 24.15
CA VAL A 434 4.30 -12.43 24.32
C VAL A 434 5.76 -12.00 24.47
N ALA A 435 6.55 -12.73 25.26
CA ALA A 435 7.95 -12.40 25.51
C ALA A 435 8.85 -12.55 24.27
N HIS A 436 8.63 -13.60 23.47
CA HIS A 436 9.43 -13.88 22.27
C HIS A 436 8.72 -13.44 20.97
N GLY A 437 7.51 -12.88 21.07
CA GLY A 437 6.67 -12.47 19.94
C GLY A 437 7.39 -11.60 18.93
N PRO A 438 8.08 -10.52 19.34
CA PRO A 438 8.82 -9.67 18.40
C PRO A 438 9.88 -10.42 17.60
N GLY A 439 10.64 -11.31 18.26
CA GLY A 439 11.65 -12.15 17.62
C GLY A 439 11.04 -13.16 16.65
N LEU A 440 9.96 -13.86 17.07
CA LEU A 440 9.22 -14.78 16.22
C LEU A 440 8.64 -14.09 14.98
N ALA A 441 8.06 -12.91 15.14
CA ALA A 441 7.52 -12.12 14.03
C ALA A 441 8.63 -11.73 13.03
N LEU A 442 9.81 -11.36 13.53
CA LEU A 442 10.95 -11.05 12.69
C LEU A 442 11.46 -12.27 11.91
N VAL A 443 11.46 -13.45 12.55
CA VAL A 443 11.80 -14.73 11.89
C VAL A 443 10.77 -15.06 10.80
N LEU A 444 9.46 -14.97 11.08
CA LEU A 444 8.40 -15.19 10.08
C LEU A 444 8.52 -14.20 8.91
N GLY A 445 8.79 -12.93 9.20
CA GLY A 445 9.08 -11.94 8.16
C GLY A 445 10.31 -12.30 7.33
N THR A 446 11.38 -12.79 7.96
CA THR A 446 12.59 -13.25 7.28
C THR A 446 12.30 -14.42 6.34
N VAL A 447 11.47 -15.38 6.77
CA VAL A 447 11.00 -16.49 5.92
C VAL A 447 10.23 -15.95 4.71
N CYS A 448 9.35 -14.97 4.88
CA CYS A 448 8.67 -14.33 3.76
C CYS A 448 9.66 -13.67 2.78
N ALA A 449 10.66 -12.96 3.29
CA ALA A 449 11.71 -12.36 2.44
C ALA A 449 12.53 -13.43 1.70
N ALA A 450 12.85 -14.54 2.35
CA ALA A 450 13.53 -15.69 1.73
C ALA A 450 12.68 -16.33 0.63
N LEU A 451 11.38 -16.47 0.84
CA LEU A 451 10.45 -16.92 -0.21
C LEU A 451 10.46 -15.97 -1.42
N ALA A 452 10.58 -14.65 -1.21
CA ALA A 452 10.73 -13.70 -2.32
C ALA A 452 12.03 -13.94 -3.11
N VAL A 453 13.13 -14.32 -2.46
CA VAL A 453 14.38 -14.73 -3.15
C VAL A 453 14.12 -15.96 -4.02
N VAL A 454 13.48 -17.00 -3.46
CA VAL A 454 13.16 -18.24 -4.21
C VAL A 454 12.29 -17.93 -5.42
N VAL A 455 11.22 -17.13 -5.23
CA VAL A 455 10.32 -16.73 -6.33
C VAL A 455 11.08 -16.00 -7.45
N ASN A 456 11.98 -15.08 -7.11
CA ASN A 456 12.78 -14.36 -8.12
C ASN A 456 13.82 -15.27 -8.82
N THR A 457 14.39 -16.24 -8.12
CA THR A 457 15.29 -17.24 -8.72
C THR A 457 14.55 -18.14 -9.71
N VAL A 458 13.36 -18.63 -9.34
CA VAL A 458 12.51 -19.41 -10.26
C VAL A 458 12.08 -18.57 -11.45
N ARG A 459 11.69 -17.30 -11.23
CA ARG A 459 11.37 -16.34 -12.28
C ARG A 459 12.51 -16.15 -13.25
N PHE A 460 13.72 -15.98 -12.75
CA PHE A 460 14.92 -15.81 -13.58
C PHE A 460 15.20 -17.04 -14.46
N ASN A 461 15.11 -18.24 -13.88
CA ASN A 461 15.35 -19.48 -14.62
C ASN A 461 14.30 -19.72 -15.71
N LYS A 462 13.01 -19.43 -15.44
CA LYS A 462 11.94 -19.59 -16.42
C LYS A 462 11.93 -18.53 -17.55
N LEU A 463 12.55 -17.38 -17.35
CA LEU A 463 12.67 -16.35 -18.40
C LEU A 463 13.92 -16.53 -19.27
N ARG A 464 14.82 -17.46 -18.93
CA ARG A 464 15.99 -17.83 -19.75
C ARG A 464 15.69 -18.96 -20.75
N VAL A 465 14.64 -19.70 -20.54
CA VAL A 465 14.10 -20.74 -21.45
C VAL A 465 13.00 -20.13 -22.29
#